data_e4af15236c22a15fb883121d4bc30e28
#
_entry.id   e4af15236c22a15fb883121d4bc30e28
#
_cell.length_a   1.000
_cell.length_b   1.000
_cell.length_c   1.000
_cell.angle_alpha   90.00
_cell.angle_beta   90.00
_cell.angle_gamma   90.00
#
_symmetry.space_group_name_H-M   'P 1'
#
loop_
_entity.id
_entity.type
_entity.pdbx_description
1 polymer ?
#
loop_
_entity_poly.entity_id
_entity_poly.type
_entity_poly.pdbx_seq_one_letter_code
_entity_poly.pdbx_strand_id
1 'polypeptide(L)'
;MMITLDKRYSMPSRNYFSNVAIPAMYDEKRAAVEVELGEMDYFSATSDLWSSRTMEPCTSLTVHLIVTDFTMKSRCLQTGFFPEDHSGQALAHGLKEALASWGLEEEKLACITTDDGQNIVKAVSINNWTRLQCFGHRLHLAIENAMKDTKVDRAVGLCKKIVGSFSHSWKRRRDLAEAQKELKLPVHKLKTECPTRWGSRQAMVQRILEQLPAISHVLSPDRKARHLIPMWQDIEVLEAINNTLTPLANFTDAPSGEQYVSISSVKPVLHLFETSVLAVKDDDTEFTRSLKSNILGYLQEKYSDPKTQDLLDIATTLDPRFKMNSIGEEVKPTVRARLMDEMTGLTPAEQSAPSSGPVKHNCAQNEKSELHRVNCSSF
;
A
#
# COMPACT_ATOMS: atom_id res chain seq x y z
N MET A 1 -36.65 -11.22 -4.07
CA MET A 1 -36.16 -12.25 -3.13
C MET A 1 -36.66 -12.06 -1.71
N MET A 2 -36.54 -10.87 -1.06
CA MET A 2 -37.07 -10.67 0.32
C MET A 2 -38.60 -10.79 0.42
N ILE A 3 -39.36 -10.23 -0.51
CA ILE A 3 -40.84 -10.35 -0.55
C ILE A 3 -41.31 -11.80 -0.75
N THR A 4 -40.46 -12.65 -1.33
CA THR A 4 -40.75 -14.10 -1.51
C THR A 4 -40.52 -14.89 -0.21
N LEU A 5 -39.68 -14.35 0.69
CA LEU A 5 -39.39 -14.95 2.01
C LEU A 5 -40.39 -14.55 3.08
N ASP A 6 -40.90 -13.31 3.07
CA ASP A 6 -41.94 -12.85 3.96
C ASP A 6 -42.92 -11.88 3.22
N LYS A 7 -44.17 -12.33 3.02
CA LYS A 7 -45.21 -11.56 2.34
C LYS A 7 -45.64 -10.30 3.10
N ARG A 8 -45.32 -10.20 4.38
CA ARG A 8 -45.62 -9.02 5.22
C ARG A 8 -44.60 -7.92 5.05
N TYR A 9 -43.41 -8.24 4.47
CA TYR A 9 -42.37 -7.25 4.25
C TYR A 9 -42.75 -6.32 3.09
N SER A 10 -42.91 -5.05 3.41
CA SER A 10 -43.08 -3.98 2.44
C SER A 10 -41.72 -3.29 2.20
N MET A 11 -41.18 -3.41 1.01
CA MET A 11 -39.91 -2.76 0.66
C MET A 11 -40.11 -1.25 0.64
N PRO A 12 -39.34 -0.47 1.43
CA PRO A 12 -39.37 0.98 1.36
C PRO A 12 -39.03 1.52 -0.04
N SER A 13 -39.56 2.70 -0.35
CA SER A 13 -39.30 3.34 -1.63
C SER A 13 -37.85 3.78 -1.76
N ARG A 14 -37.37 3.96 -3.01
CA ARG A 14 -36.05 4.56 -3.28
C ARG A 14 -35.90 5.91 -2.57
N ASN A 15 -36.93 6.71 -2.59
CA ASN A 15 -36.96 8.04 -1.95
C ASN A 15 -36.76 7.95 -0.44
N TYR A 16 -37.38 6.96 0.22
CA TYR A 16 -37.14 6.71 1.65
C TYR A 16 -35.65 6.38 1.93
N PHE A 17 -35.05 5.50 1.15
CA PHE A 17 -33.63 5.19 1.34
C PHE A 17 -32.74 6.41 1.10
N SER A 18 -32.96 7.14 -0.01
CA SER A 18 -32.10 8.28 -0.38
C SER A 18 -32.20 9.46 0.57
N ASN A 19 -33.41 9.75 1.08
CA ASN A 19 -33.66 11.00 1.81
C ASN A 19 -33.88 10.83 3.30
N VAL A 20 -34.06 9.57 3.77
CA VAL A 20 -34.34 9.33 5.20
C VAL A 20 -33.34 8.32 5.77
N ALA A 21 -33.32 7.09 5.26
CA ALA A 21 -32.57 6.02 5.91
C ALA A 21 -31.05 6.20 5.78
N ILE A 22 -30.52 6.50 4.57
CA ILE A 22 -29.07 6.68 4.37
C ILE A 22 -28.56 7.93 5.08
N PRO A 23 -29.20 9.11 4.99
CA PRO A 23 -28.78 10.27 5.78
C PRO A 23 -28.76 10.00 7.29
N ALA A 24 -29.82 9.41 7.85
CA ALA A 24 -29.87 9.10 9.28
C ALA A 24 -28.77 8.13 9.73
N MET A 25 -28.45 7.10 8.92
CA MET A 25 -27.35 6.18 9.18
C MET A 25 -25.99 6.89 9.07
N TYR A 26 -25.84 7.82 8.12
CA TYR A 26 -24.63 8.61 7.98
C TYR A 26 -24.41 9.50 9.20
N ASP A 27 -25.44 10.24 9.63
CA ASP A 27 -25.37 11.14 10.78
C ASP A 27 -25.03 10.38 12.07
N GLU A 28 -25.65 9.21 12.29
CA GLU A 28 -25.34 8.32 13.42
C GLU A 28 -23.86 7.89 13.41
N LYS A 29 -23.37 7.44 12.26
CA LYS A 29 -21.97 6.99 12.13
C LYS A 29 -20.99 8.15 12.22
N ARG A 30 -21.34 9.30 11.63
CA ARG A 30 -20.55 10.52 11.73
C ARG A 30 -20.38 10.94 13.18
N ALA A 31 -21.46 11.04 13.94
CA ALA A 31 -21.42 11.42 15.36
C ALA A 31 -20.56 10.45 16.19
N ALA A 32 -20.65 9.14 15.93
CA ALA A 32 -19.81 8.15 16.60
C ALA A 32 -18.31 8.33 16.29
N VAL A 33 -17.97 8.65 15.04
CA VAL A 33 -16.57 8.92 14.64
C VAL A 33 -16.09 10.25 15.24
N GLU A 34 -16.90 11.29 15.26
CA GLU A 34 -16.56 12.59 15.87
C GLU A 34 -16.21 12.46 17.37
N VAL A 35 -16.96 11.64 18.12
CA VAL A 35 -16.63 11.34 19.52
C VAL A 35 -15.26 10.65 19.62
N GLU A 36 -15.00 9.63 18.79
CA GLU A 36 -13.71 8.93 18.77
C GLU A 36 -12.54 9.86 18.41
N LEU A 37 -12.77 10.78 17.46
CA LEU A 37 -11.77 11.77 17.03
C LEU A 37 -11.51 12.83 18.12
N GLY A 38 -12.50 13.19 18.93
CA GLY A 38 -12.37 14.16 20.02
C GLY A 38 -11.50 13.69 21.20
N GLU A 39 -11.34 12.38 21.36
CA GLU A 39 -10.52 11.79 22.42
C GLU A 39 -9.02 11.73 22.10
N MET A 40 -8.59 12.18 20.90
CA MET A 40 -7.22 12.05 20.44
C MET A 40 -6.36 13.27 20.74
N ASP A 41 -5.13 13.01 21.16
CA ASP A 41 -4.09 14.04 21.27
C ASP A 41 -3.42 14.32 19.92
N TYR A 42 -3.13 13.26 19.14
CA TYR A 42 -2.45 13.33 17.85
C TYR A 42 -3.03 12.34 16.84
N PHE A 43 -2.93 12.69 15.56
CA PHE A 43 -3.30 11.80 14.46
C PHE A 43 -2.33 11.95 13.28
N SER A 44 -2.32 10.96 12.40
CA SER A 44 -1.74 11.07 11.07
C SER A 44 -2.81 10.93 10.00
N ALA A 45 -2.53 11.39 8.79
CA ALA A 45 -3.48 11.35 7.69
C ALA A 45 -2.88 10.70 6.44
N THR A 46 -3.75 10.15 5.60
CA THR A 46 -3.43 9.81 4.21
C THR A 46 -4.44 10.48 3.30
N SER A 47 -3.97 10.99 2.16
CA SER A 47 -4.83 11.56 1.14
C SER A 47 -4.41 11.06 -0.24
N ASP A 48 -5.38 10.75 -1.07
CA ASP A 48 -5.20 10.34 -2.45
C ASP A 48 -6.12 11.13 -3.38
N LEU A 49 -5.65 11.35 -4.61
CA LEU A 49 -6.35 12.08 -5.66
C LEU A 49 -6.47 11.18 -6.88
N TRP A 50 -7.68 10.99 -7.37
CA TRP A 50 -7.91 10.17 -8.57
C TRP A 50 -9.04 10.73 -9.42
N SER A 51 -9.11 10.26 -10.66
CA SER A 51 -10.26 10.52 -11.53
C SER A 51 -11.17 9.30 -11.56
N SER A 52 -12.47 9.52 -11.43
CA SER A 52 -13.49 8.49 -11.56
C SER A 52 -13.53 7.94 -13.00
N ARG A 53 -14.34 6.90 -13.25
CA ARG A 53 -14.56 6.39 -14.62
C ARG A 53 -15.22 7.41 -15.53
N THR A 54 -15.94 8.37 -14.96
CA THR A 54 -16.59 9.49 -15.66
C THR A 54 -15.67 10.72 -15.77
N MET A 55 -14.36 10.55 -15.44
CA MET A 55 -13.35 11.62 -15.43
C MET A 55 -13.60 12.73 -14.41
N GLU A 56 -14.44 12.47 -13.41
CA GLU A 56 -14.64 13.40 -12.31
C GLU A 56 -13.50 13.31 -11.32
N PRO A 57 -12.94 14.46 -10.90
CA PRO A 57 -11.87 14.49 -9.91
C PRO A 57 -12.41 14.15 -8.52
N CYS A 58 -11.71 13.26 -7.84
CA CYS A 58 -12.05 12.82 -6.50
C CYS A 58 -10.85 12.94 -5.56
N THR A 59 -11.13 13.19 -4.29
CA THR A 59 -10.14 13.16 -3.22
C THR A 59 -10.63 12.31 -2.06
N SER A 60 -9.69 11.76 -1.30
CA SER A 60 -9.98 11.11 -0.03
C SER A 60 -9.14 11.71 1.10
N LEU A 61 -9.69 11.65 2.30
CA LEU A 61 -8.99 11.93 3.54
C LEU A 61 -9.26 10.78 4.51
N THR A 62 -8.21 10.06 4.88
CA THR A 62 -8.27 9.02 5.90
C THR A 62 -7.37 9.43 7.04
N VAL A 63 -7.86 9.35 8.27
CA VAL A 63 -7.05 9.58 9.47
C VAL A 63 -6.72 8.26 10.16
N HIS A 64 -5.56 8.25 10.78
CA HIS A 64 -5.01 7.13 11.53
C HIS A 64 -4.67 7.59 12.94
N LEU A 65 -5.14 6.87 13.91
CA LEU A 65 -5.01 7.18 15.33
C LEU A 65 -4.61 5.94 16.14
N ILE A 66 -3.93 6.17 17.23
CA ILE A 66 -3.64 5.14 18.24
C ILE A 66 -4.51 5.45 19.44
N VAL A 67 -5.39 4.49 19.79
CA VAL A 67 -6.26 4.64 20.95
C VAL A 67 -5.54 4.20 22.25
N THR A 68 -6.17 4.45 23.39
CA THR A 68 -5.57 4.24 24.72
C THR A 68 -5.10 2.81 25.01
N ASP A 69 -5.64 1.81 24.30
CA ASP A 69 -5.19 0.41 24.38
C ASP A 69 -4.05 0.09 23.40
N PHE A 70 -3.44 1.12 22.78
CA PHE A 70 -2.39 1.04 21.76
C PHE A 70 -2.81 0.35 20.47
N THR A 71 -4.09 0.19 20.20
CA THR A 71 -4.56 -0.28 18.89
C THR A 71 -4.61 0.88 17.89
N MET A 72 -4.16 0.61 16.65
CA MET A 72 -4.27 1.56 15.55
C MET A 72 -5.65 1.45 14.91
N LYS A 73 -6.33 2.57 14.77
CA LYS A 73 -7.60 2.69 14.03
C LYS A 73 -7.43 3.61 12.84
N SER A 74 -8.13 3.28 11.76
CA SER A 74 -8.20 4.11 10.55
C SER A 74 -9.64 4.48 10.26
N ARG A 75 -9.86 5.75 9.93
CA ARG A 75 -11.19 6.28 9.58
C ARG A 75 -11.11 7.06 8.28
N CYS A 76 -11.77 6.58 7.23
CA CYS A 76 -11.98 7.35 6.02
C CYS A 76 -13.04 8.41 6.30
N LEU A 77 -12.62 9.64 6.48
CA LEU A 77 -13.49 10.75 6.85
C LEU A 77 -14.22 11.33 5.65
N GLN A 78 -13.53 11.38 4.51
CA GLN A 78 -14.07 11.94 3.30
C GLN A 78 -13.60 11.14 2.08
N THR A 79 -14.54 10.86 1.20
CA THR A 79 -14.28 10.38 -0.16
C THR A 79 -15.32 11.02 -1.04
N GLY A 80 -14.92 11.88 -1.95
CA GLY A 80 -15.89 12.60 -2.73
C GLY A 80 -15.32 13.36 -3.92
N PHE A 81 -16.23 13.93 -4.67
CA PHE A 81 -15.95 14.81 -5.79
C PHE A 81 -15.27 16.10 -5.28
N PHE A 82 -14.20 16.49 -5.96
CA PHE A 82 -13.49 17.73 -5.69
C PHE A 82 -13.64 18.65 -6.90
N PRO A 83 -14.62 19.57 -6.88
CA PRO A 83 -15.03 20.35 -8.06
C PRO A 83 -14.03 21.42 -8.49
N GLU A 84 -13.09 21.76 -7.63
CA GLU A 84 -12.13 22.84 -7.89
C GLU A 84 -10.97 22.38 -8.79
N ASP A 85 -10.30 23.35 -9.39
CA ASP A 85 -9.05 23.08 -10.10
C ASP A 85 -8.04 22.42 -9.16
N HIS A 86 -7.38 21.37 -9.63
CA HIS A 86 -6.37 20.62 -8.84
C HIS A 86 -5.07 21.44 -8.66
N SER A 87 -5.20 22.76 -8.42
CA SER A 87 -4.05 23.59 -8.05
C SER A 87 -3.59 23.27 -6.62
N GLY A 88 -2.29 23.49 -6.33
CA GLY A 88 -1.78 23.29 -4.98
C GLY A 88 -2.49 24.16 -3.94
N GLN A 89 -2.97 25.35 -4.30
CA GLN A 89 -3.71 26.25 -3.43
C GLN A 89 -5.11 25.71 -3.10
N ALA A 90 -5.87 25.29 -4.11
CA ALA A 90 -7.21 24.73 -3.92
C ALA A 90 -7.17 23.46 -3.08
N LEU A 91 -6.20 22.57 -3.36
CA LEU A 91 -6.00 21.34 -2.57
C LEU A 91 -5.59 21.65 -1.12
N ALA A 92 -4.73 22.65 -0.90
CA ALA A 92 -4.33 23.07 0.45
C ALA A 92 -5.53 23.53 1.26
N HIS A 93 -6.38 24.36 0.65
CA HIS A 93 -7.61 24.85 1.26
C HIS A 93 -8.60 23.71 1.53
N GLY A 94 -8.89 22.89 0.52
CA GLY A 94 -9.83 21.77 0.65
C GLY A 94 -9.43 20.75 1.72
N LEU A 95 -8.13 20.46 1.89
CA LEU A 95 -7.65 19.58 2.96
C LEU A 95 -7.83 20.22 4.35
N LYS A 96 -7.60 21.54 4.51
CA LYS A 96 -7.88 22.24 5.76
C LYS A 96 -9.36 22.26 6.09
N GLU A 97 -10.21 22.56 5.12
CA GLU A 97 -11.66 22.51 5.30
C GLU A 97 -12.14 21.10 5.66
N ALA A 98 -11.55 20.06 5.04
CA ALA A 98 -11.86 18.67 5.37
C ALA A 98 -11.53 18.34 6.83
N LEU A 99 -10.34 18.73 7.32
CA LEU A 99 -9.97 18.55 8.74
C LEU A 99 -10.91 19.33 9.66
N ALA A 100 -11.13 20.62 9.38
CA ALA A 100 -12.00 21.48 10.18
C ALA A 100 -13.44 20.98 10.25
N SER A 101 -13.97 20.39 9.16
CA SER A 101 -15.32 19.82 9.12
C SER A 101 -15.54 18.64 10.08
N TRP A 102 -14.44 18.02 10.55
CA TRP A 102 -14.42 16.93 11.53
C TRP A 102 -13.88 17.36 12.89
N GLY A 103 -13.71 18.70 13.11
CA GLY A 103 -13.18 19.22 14.36
C GLY A 103 -11.70 18.88 14.64
N LEU A 104 -10.94 18.53 13.60
CA LEU A 104 -9.54 18.18 13.72
C LEU A 104 -8.64 19.42 13.60
N GLU A 105 -7.81 19.62 14.60
CA GLU A 105 -6.85 20.71 14.69
C GLU A 105 -5.56 20.35 13.93
N GLU A 106 -5.06 21.29 13.11
CA GLU A 106 -3.85 21.07 12.29
C GLU A 106 -2.60 20.78 13.17
N GLU A 107 -2.55 21.35 14.36
CA GLU A 107 -1.47 21.23 15.33
C GLU A 107 -1.34 19.79 15.86
N LYS A 108 -2.43 19.02 15.83
CA LYS A 108 -2.46 17.61 16.21
C LYS A 108 -2.07 16.66 15.06
N LEU A 109 -1.88 17.20 13.86
CA LEU A 109 -1.47 16.40 12.70
C LEU A 109 0.03 16.12 12.74
N ALA A 110 0.42 14.90 13.11
CA ALA A 110 1.82 14.48 13.16
C ALA A 110 2.46 14.43 11.76
N CYS A 111 1.78 13.84 10.79
CA CYS A 111 2.20 13.82 9.39
C CYS A 111 1.05 13.45 8.45
N ILE A 112 1.21 13.82 7.17
CA ILE A 112 0.32 13.38 6.09
C ILE A 112 1.09 12.58 5.04
N THR A 113 0.57 11.42 4.66
CA THR A 113 1.13 10.59 3.58
C THR A 113 0.35 10.81 2.30
N THR A 114 1.05 11.14 1.21
CA THR A 114 0.47 11.35 -0.12
C THR A 114 1.34 10.71 -1.20
N ASP A 115 0.82 10.63 -2.42
CA ASP A 115 1.64 10.38 -3.60
C ASP A 115 2.56 11.58 -3.91
N ASP A 116 3.29 11.51 -5.05
CA ASP A 116 4.24 12.56 -5.46
C ASP A 116 3.68 13.51 -6.53
N GLY A 117 2.38 13.61 -6.68
CA GLY A 117 1.76 14.61 -7.54
C GLY A 117 2.23 16.03 -7.16
N GLN A 118 2.73 16.81 -8.11
CA GLN A 118 3.29 18.14 -7.84
C GLN A 118 2.30 19.07 -7.12
N ASN A 119 1.02 18.94 -7.43
CA ASN A 119 -0.06 19.71 -6.84
C ASN A 119 -0.29 19.37 -5.36
N ILE A 120 -0.33 18.07 -5.00
CA ILE A 120 -0.52 17.66 -3.60
C ILE A 120 0.74 17.94 -2.75
N VAL A 121 1.94 17.77 -3.32
CA VAL A 121 3.19 18.15 -2.66
C VAL A 121 3.20 19.64 -2.34
N LYS A 122 2.79 20.48 -3.32
CA LYS A 122 2.66 21.93 -3.12
C LYS A 122 1.60 22.28 -2.07
N ALA A 123 0.46 21.56 -2.08
CA ALA A 123 -0.61 21.78 -1.11
C ALA A 123 -0.14 21.54 0.33
N VAL A 124 0.52 20.43 0.58
CA VAL A 124 1.07 20.09 1.90
C VAL A 124 2.13 21.10 2.35
N SER A 125 2.97 21.56 1.40
CA SER A 125 3.97 22.61 1.67
C SER A 125 3.32 23.98 2.02
N ILE A 126 2.23 24.36 1.34
CA ILE A 126 1.48 25.59 1.66
C ILE A 126 0.93 25.53 3.08
N ASN A 127 0.43 24.37 3.51
CA ASN A 127 -0.10 24.18 4.86
C ASN A 127 1.00 24.02 5.92
N ASN A 128 2.26 23.96 5.51
CA ASN A 128 3.41 23.71 6.38
C ASN A 128 3.29 22.39 7.19
N TRP A 129 2.65 21.37 6.62
CA TRP A 129 2.51 20.07 7.25
C TRP A 129 3.70 19.16 6.97
N THR A 130 4.01 18.29 7.92
CA THR A 130 5.01 17.24 7.71
C THR A 130 4.47 16.22 6.73
N ARG A 131 5.15 16.06 5.58
CA ARG A 131 4.76 15.13 4.53
C ARG A 131 5.62 13.89 4.52
N LEU A 132 4.99 12.73 4.44
CA LEU A 132 5.65 11.47 4.10
C LEU A 132 5.22 11.01 2.69
N GLN A 133 6.14 10.41 1.98
CA GLN A 133 5.88 9.87 0.65
C GLN A 133 5.26 8.48 0.76
N CYS A 134 4.20 8.21 -0.02
CA CYS A 134 3.58 6.89 -0.08
C CYS A 134 4.59 5.83 -0.56
N PHE A 135 4.87 4.83 0.29
CA PHE A 135 5.81 3.76 -0.03
C PHE A 135 5.39 2.96 -1.26
N GLY A 136 4.11 2.62 -1.38
CA GLY A 136 3.58 1.89 -2.52
C GLY A 136 3.77 2.64 -3.84
N HIS A 137 3.57 3.97 -3.83
CA HIS A 137 3.83 4.82 -5.00
C HIS A 137 5.33 4.90 -5.33
N ARG A 138 6.18 5.02 -4.31
CA ARG A 138 7.66 4.99 -4.50
C ARG A 138 8.15 3.67 -5.06
N LEU A 139 7.64 2.56 -4.56
CA LEU A 139 7.95 1.24 -5.10
C LEU A 139 7.49 1.11 -6.55
N HIS A 140 6.29 1.61 -6.89
CA HIS A 140 5.83 1.66 -8.28
C HIS A 140 6.79 2.43 -9.17
N LEU A 141 7.20 3.63 -8.79
CA LEU A 141 8.14 4.44 -9.56
C LEU A 141 9.53 3.80 -9.67
N ALA A 142 10.01 3.15 -8.61
CA ALA A 142 11.27 2.41 -8.62
C ALA A 142 11.25 1.29 -9.66
N ILE A 143 10.18 0.49 -9.69
CA ILE A 143 9.98 -0.58 -10.65
C ILE A 143 9.85 -0.02 -12.09
N GLU A 144 9.01 1.00 -12.29
CA GLU A 144 8.83 1.61 -13.62
C GLU A 144 10.14 2.20 -14.16
N ASN A 145 10.95 2.83 -13.30
CA ASN A 145 12.26 3.35 -13.71
C ASN A 145 13.27 2.24 -14.03
N ALA A 146 13.32 1.19 -13.22
CA ALA A 146 14.22 0.06 -13.44
C ALA A 146 13.86 -0.75 -14.69
N MET A 147 12.59 -0.72 -15.10
CA MET A 147 12.09 -1.41 -16.29
C MET A 147 12.19 -0.58 -17.59
N LYS A 148 12.79 0.60 -17.57
CA LYS A 148 13.06 1.42 -18.77
C LYS A 148 14.22 0.84 -19.59
N ASP A 149 13.95 -0.26 -20.29
CA ASP A 149 14.90 -0.97 -21.15
C ASP A 149 14.19 -1.45 -22.43
N THR A 150 14.85 -1.33 -23.57
CA THR A 150 14.27 -1.72 -24.87
C THR A 150 13.92 -3.21 -24.95
N LYS A 151 14.68 -4.07 -24.25
CA LYS A 151 14.40 -5.51 -24.17
C LYS A 151 13.13 -5.77 -23.37
N VAL A 152 12.93 -5.02 -22.28
CA VAL A 152 11.70 -5.06 -21.47
C VAL A 152 10.50 -4.58 -22.27
N ASP A 153 10.60 -3.43 -22.93
CA ASP A 153 9.53 -2.89 -23.75
C ASP A 153 9.10 -3.87 -24.86
N ARG A 154 10.06 -4.53 -25.49
CA ARG A 154 9.81 -5.56 -26.50
C ARG A 154 9.08 -6.76 -25.89
N ALA A 155 9.61 -7.35 -24.81
CA ALA A 155 9.08 -8.57 -24.21
C ALA A 155 7.68 -8.33 -23.59
N VAL A 156 7.49 -7.24 -22.84
CA VAL A 156 6.20 -6.83 -22.28
C VAL A 156 5.20 -6.45 -23.38
N GLY A 157 5.67 -5.73 -24.43
CA GLY A 157 4.86 -5.41 -25.59
C GLY A 157 4.36 -6.66 -26.32
N LEU A 158 5.18 -7.71 -26.39
CA LEU A 158 4.78 -9.01 -26.92
C LEU A 158 3.69 -9.67 -26.05
N CYS A 159 3.84 -9.65 -24.74
CA CYS A 159 2.81 -10.14 -23.81
C CYS A 159 1.46 -9.43 -24.03
N LYS A 160 1.45 -8.10 -24.18
CA LYS A 160 0.23 -7.31 -24.48
C LYS A 160 -0.42 -7.75 -25.78
N LYS A 161 0.38 -7.98 -26.84
CA LYS A 161 -0.11 -8.46 -28.14
C LYS A 161 -0.71 -9.87 -28.02
N ILE A 162 -0.07 -10.78 -27.28
CA ILE A 162 -0.60 -12.12 -27.00
C ILE A 162 -1.96 -11.98 -26.30
N VAL A 163 -2.03 -11.27 -25.17
CA VAL A 163 -3.28 -11.08 -24.42
C VAL A 163 -4.38 -10.49 -25.31
N GLY A 164 -4.07 -9.46 -26.09
CA GLY A 164 -4.99 -8.86 -27.05
C GLY A 164 -5.50 -9.85 -28.09
N SER A 165 -4.60 -10.66 -28.65
CA SER A 165 -4.91 -11.68 -29.64
C SER A 165 -5.91 -12.74 -29.12
N PHE A 166 -5.78 -13.15 -27.86
CA PHE A 166 -6.72 -14.09 -27.24
C PHE A 166 -7.99 -13.40 -26.73
N SER A 167 -7.89 -12.18 -26.20
CA SER A 167 -9.05 -11.44 -25.67
C SER A 167 -10.08 -11.09 -26.75
N HIS A 168 -9.63 -10.79 -27.97
CA HIS A 168 -10.49 -10.43 -29.08
C HIS A 168 -10.95 -11.62 -29.94
N SER A 169 -10.60 -12.86 -29.59
CA SER A 169 -10.97 -14.06 -30.35
C SER A 169 -11.58 -15.13 -29.45
N TRP A 170 -12.90 -15.35 -29.62
CA TRP A 170 -13.59 -16.44 -28.94
C TRP A 170 -12.97 -17.81 -29.29
N LYS A 171 -12.63 -18.01 -30.58
CA LYS A 171 -12.00 -19.25 -31.03
C LYS A 171 -10.69 -19.52 -30.31
N ARG A 172 -9.76 -18.54 -30.28
CA ARG A 172 -8.47 -18.71 -29.60
C ARG A 172 -8.62 -18.94 -28.09
N ARG A 173 -9.61 -18.32 -27.45
CA ARG A 173 -9.89 -18.58 -26.01
C ARG A 173 -10.35 -20.01 -25.76
N ARG A 174 -11.20 -20.56 -26.65
CA ARG A 174 -11.62 -21.97 -26.58
C ARG A 174 -10.42 -22.87 -26.82
N ASP A 175 -9.69 -22.66 -27.91
CA ASP A 175 -8.53 -23.48 -28.29
C ASP A 175 -7.45 -23.46 -27.18
N LEU A 176 -7.27 -22.31 -26.48
CA LEU A 176 -6.40 -22.20 -25.31
C LEU A 176 -6.88 -23.11 -24.16
N ALA A 177 -8.17 -23.08 -23.85
CA ALA A 177 -8.73 -23.91 -22.80
C ALA A 177 -8.63 -25.42 -23.11
N GLU A 178 -8.72 -25.80 -24.37
CA GLU A 178 -8.51 -27.18 -24.82
C GLU A 178 -7.03 -27.58 -24.69
N ALA A 179 -6.09 -26.73 -25.18
CA ALA A 179 -4.66 -26.95 -25.07
C ALA A 179 -4.18 -27.04 -23.61
N GLN A 180 -4.73 -26.21 -22.73
CA GLN A 180 -4.43 -26.26 -21.30
C GLN A 180 -4.80 -27.61 -20.69
N LYS A 181 -5.97 -28.18 -21.04
CA LYS A 181 -6.40 -29.49 -20.60
C LYS A 181 -5.51 -30.61 -21.13
N GLU A 182 -5.19 -30.59 -22.42
CA GLU A 182 -4.31 -31.57 -23.07
C GLU A 182 -2.91 -31.59 -22.43
N LEU A 183 -2.37 -30.40 -22.16
CA LEU A 183 -1.06 -30.22 -21.53
C LEU A 183 -1.08 -30.33 -19.99
N LYS A 184 -2.23 -30.64 -19.40
CA LYS A 184 -2.42 -30.73 -17.93
C LYS A 184 -2.01 -29.46 -17.18
N LEU A 185 -2.19 -28.31 -17.82
CA LEU A 185 -1.98 -26.99 -17.20
C LEU A 185 -3.28 -26.51 -16.52
N PRO A 186 -3.18 -25.62 -15.52
CA PRO A 186 -4.34 -24.96 -14.94
C PRO A 186 -5.14 -24.19 -16.01
N VAL A 187 -6.46 -24.35 -16.01
CA VAL A 187 -7.33 -23.65 -16.97
C VAL A 187 -7.54 -22.21 -16.51
N HIS A 188 -6.61 -21.33 -16.86
CA HIS A 188 -6.59 -19.94 -16.49
C HIS A 188 -6.77 -19.00 -17.70
N LYS A 189 -7.57 -17.95 -17.52
CA LYS A 189 -7.62 -16.84 -18.49
C LYS A 189 -6.34 -16.03 -18.44
N LEU A 190 -5.91 -15.48 -19.59
CA LEU A 190 -4.82 -14.53 -19.65
C LEU A 190 -5.23 -13.23 -18.92
N LYS A 191 -4.25 -12.58 -18.28
CA LYS A 191 -4.46 -11.32 -17.54
C LYS A 191 -4.03 -10.12 -18.37
N THR A 192 -4.77 -9.03 -18.27
CA THR A 192 -4.46 -7.75 -18.93
C THR A 192 -3.70 -6.84 -17.95
N GLU A 193 -2.72 -6.12 -18.44
CA GLU A 193 -2.03 -5.08 -17.70
C GLU A 193 -2.93 -3.85 -17.51
N CYS A 194 -2.82 -3.24 -16.33
CA CYS A 194 -3.28 -1.89 -16.05
C CYS A 194 -2.05 -0.99 -15.91
N PRO A 195 -1.84 0.01 -16.79
CA PRO A 195 -0.59 0.79 -16.84
C PRO A 195 -0.23 1.50 -15.54
N THR A 196 -1.22 1.84 -14.72
CA THR A 196 -1.03 2.54 -13.45
C THR A 196 -0.70 1.62 -12.27
N ARG A 197 -0.60 0.28 -12.51
CA ARG A 197 -0.40 -0.71 -11.44
C ARG A 197 0.61 -1.76 -11.86
N TRP A 198 1.85 -1.61 -11.44
CA TRP A 198 2.96 -2.52 -11.77
C TRP A 198 2.64 -4.00 -11.44
N GLY A 199 1.93 -4.27 -10.34
CA GLY A 199 1.53 -5.63 -9.98
C GLY A 199 0.64 -6.30 -11.03
N SER A 200 -0.15 -5.54 -11.79
CA SER A 200 -0.93 -6.08 -12.92
C SER A 200 -0.03 -6.51 -14.09
N ARG A 201 1.09 -5.80 -14.32
CA ARG A 201 2.10 -6.16 -15.32
C ARG A 201 2.81 -7.45 -14.90
N GLN A 202 3.24 -7.55 -13.64
CA GLN A 202 3.82 -8.77 -13.10
C GLN A 202 2.86 -9.95 -13.24
N ALA A 203 1.58 -9.78 -12.86
CA ALA A 203 0.57 -10.83 -12.98
C ALA A 203 0.26 -11.23 -14.44
N MET A 204 0.39 -10.31 -15.40
CA MET A 204 0.31 -10.62 -16.84
C MET A 204 1.51 -11.47 -17.26
N VAL A 205 2.73 -11.06 -16.92
CA VAL A 205 3.97 -11.77 -17.25
C VAL A 205 3.95 -13.19 -16.67
N GLN A 206 3.65 -13.31 -15.38
CA GLN A 206 3.53 -14.60 -14.69
C GLN A 206 2.55 -15.53 -15.39
N ARG A 207 1.36 -15.02 -15.77
CA ARG A 207 0.34 -15.81 -16.45
C ARG A 207 0.77 -16.22 -17.87
N ILE A 208 1.52 -15.39 -18.59
CA ILE A 208 2.07 -15.74 -19.91
C ILE A 208 3.11 -16.85 -19.76
N LEU A 209 4.03 -16.76 -18.81
CA LEU A 209 5.04 -17.79 -18.54
C LEU A 209 4.39 -19.13 -18.13
N GLU A 210 3.42 -19.09 -17.23
CA GLU A 210 2.65 -20.27 -16.81
C GLU A 210 1.97 -20.96 -18.00
N GLN A 211 1.41 -20.21 -18.92
CA GLN A 211 0.60 -20.71 -20.03
C GLN A 211 1.36 -20.80 -21.36
N LEU A 212 2.65 -20.56 -21.34
CA LEU A 212 3.48 -20.48 -22.57
C LEU A 212 3.37 -21.74 -23.45
N PRO A 213 3.39 -22.98 -22.92
CA PRO A 213 3.21 -24.18 -23.76
C PRO A 213 1.86 -24.19 -24.47
N ALA A 214 0.75 -23.86 -23.79
CA ALA A 214 -0.57 -23.84 -24.36
C ALA A 214 -0.75 -22.70 -25.38
N ILE A 215 -0.18 -21.51 -25.09
CA ILE A 215 -0.14 -20.37 -26.01
C ILE A 215 0.60 -20.76 -27.28
N SER A 216 1.77 -21.37 -27.17
CA SER A 216 2.59 -21.82 -28.31
C SER A 216 1.86 -22.88 -29.14
N HIS A 217 1.18 -23.83 -28.49
CA HIS A 217 0.38 -24.85 -29.15
C HIS A 217 -0.71 -24.23 -30.06
N VAL A 218 -1.43 -23.22 -29.53
CA VAL A 218 -2.51 -22.55 -30.27
C VAL A 218 -1.99 -21.63 -31.38
N LEU A 219 -0.86 -20.96 -31.18
CA LEU A 219 -0.35 -19.95 -32.12
C LEU A 219 0.54 -20.54 -33.22
N SER A 220 1.22 -21.69 -32.99
CA SER A 220 2.17 -22.30 -33.94
C SER A 220 1.54 -22.64 -35.30
N PRO A 221 0.31 -23.19 -35.39
CA PRO A 221 -0.32 -23.50 -36.68
C PRO A 221 -0.75 -22.25 -37.45
N ASP A 222 -1.00 -21.13 -36.76
CA ASP A 222 -1.51 -19.90 -37.34
C ASP A 222 -0.35 -19.07 -37.91
N ARG A 223 -0.18 -19.08 -39.23
CA ARG A 223 0.86 -18.31 -39.93
C ARG A 223 0.82 -16.81 -39.63
N LYS A 224 -0.36 -16.25 -39.34
CA LYS A 224 -0.53 -14.82 -39.03
C LYS A 224 -0.19 -14.50 -37.55
N ALA A 225 -0.19 -15.48 -36.68
CA ALA A 225 -0.01 -15.27 -35.24
C ALA A 225 1.25 -15.91 -34.66
N ARG A 226 1.92 -16.81 -35.40
CA ARG A 226 3.15 -17.48 -34.91
C ARG A 226 4.26 -16.52 -34.50
N HIS A 227 4.31 -15.32 -35.07
CA HIS A 227 5.28 -14.28 -34.72
C HIS A 227 5.06 -13.71 -33.31
N LEU A 228 3.92 -14.02 -32.67
CA LEU A 228 3.63 -13.66 -31.28
C LEU A 228 4.20 -14.66 -30.26
N ILE A 229 4.73 -15.80 -30.71
CA ILE A 229 5.38 -16.75 -29.79
C ILE A 229 6.70 -16.15 -29.32
N PRO A 230 6.90 -15.99 -27.99
CA PRO A 230 8.13 -15.43 -27.45
C PRO A 230 9.35 -16.26 -27.86
N MET A 231 10.43 -15.58 -28.22
CA MET A 231 11.73 -16.21 -28.44
C MET A 231 12.42 -16.43 -27.08
N TRP A 232 13.49 -17.24 -27.09
CA TRP A 232 14.23 -17.54 -25.85
C TRP A 232 14.73 -16.26 -25.13
N GLN A 233 15.18 -15.24 -25.87
CA GLN A 233 15.60 -13.96 -25.30
C GLN A 233 14.44 -13.20 -24.61
N ASP A 234 13.23 -13.27 -25.19
CA ASP A 234 12.06 -12.67 -24.58
C ASP A 234 11.67 -13.40 -23.30
N ILE A 235 11.76 -14.74 -23.32
CA ILE A 235 11.46 -15.59 -22.16
C ILE A 235 12.43 -15.29 -21.01
N GLU A 236 13.73 -15.21 -21.28
CA GLU A 236 14.76 -14.88 -20.29
C GLU A 236 14.46 -13.53 -19.59
N VAL A 237 14.10 -12.50 -20.36
CA VAL A 237 13.72 -11.19 -19.81
C VAL A 237 12.44 -11.28 -18.99
N LEU A 238 11.43 -12.01 -19.45
CA LEU A 238 10.17 -12.19 -18.73
C LEU A 238 10.36 -12.97 -17.43
N GLU A 239 11.19 -14.00 -17.43
CA GLU A 239 11.54 -14.77 -16.22
C GLU A 239 12.29 -13.90 -15.21
N ALA A 240 13.28 -13.11 -15.66
CA ALA A 240 13.99 -12.19 -14.80
C ALA A 240 13.04 -11.15 -14.14
N ILE A 241 12.12 -10.58 -14.93
CA ILE A 241 11.08 -9.68 -14.42
C ILE A 241 10.19 -10.40 -13.39
N ASN A 242 9.69 -11.58 -13.75
CA ASN A 242 8.81 -12.33 -12.86
C ASN A 242 9.48 -12.70 -11.54
N ASN A 243 10.72 -13.20 -11.60
CA ASN A 243 11.48 -13.63 -10.41
C ASN A 243 11.83 -12.45 -9.50
N THR A 244 12.12 -11.29 -10.08
CA THR A 244 12.42 -10.07 -9.31
C THR A 244 11.16 -9.45 -8.71
N LEU A 245 10.04 -9.40 -9.46
CA LEU A 245 8.84 -8.69 -9.02
C LEU A 245 7.87 -9.54 -8.18
N THR A 246 7.91 -10.87 -8.28
CA THR A 246 6.99 -11.74 -7.51
C THR A 246 7.15 -11.56 -5.99
N PRO A 247 8.35 -11.52 -5.40
CA PRO A 247 8.51 -11.26 -3.97
C PRO A 247 7.99 -9.86 -3.57
N LEU A 248 8.17 -8.85 -4.44
CA LEU A 248 7.66 -7.50 -4.20
C LEU A 248 6.14 -7.44 -4.26
N ALA A 249 5.51 -8.21 -5.16
CA ALA A 249 4.05 -8.31 -5.25
C ALA A 249 3.47 -8.96 -3.99
N ASN A 250 4.03 -10.09 -3.56
CA ASN A 250 3.61 -10.76 -2.32
C ASN A 250 3.76 -9.85 -1.10
N PHE A 251 4.84 -9.06 -1.07
CA PHE A 251 5.05 -8.07 -0.02
C PHE A 251 3.99 -6.95 -0.08
N THR A 252 3.62 -6.46 -1.25
CA THR A 252 2.62 -5.38 -1.39
C THR A 252 1.21 -5.84 -1.05
N ASP A 253 0.89 -7.11 -1.31
CA ASP A 253 -0.42 -7.69 -0.99
C ASP A 253 -0.59 -7.93 0.52
N ALA A 254 0.47 -8.29 1.24
CA ALA A 254 0.44 -8.52 2.68
C ALA A 254 0.12 -7.26 3.51
N PRO A 255 0.72 -6.09 3.25
CA PRO A 255 0.41 -4.84 3.95
C PRO A 255 -0.90 -4.17 3.52
N SER A 256 -1.53 -4.58 2.42
CA SER A 256 -2.82 -4.04 1.96
C SER A 256 -3.99 -4.40 2.90
N GLY A 257 -3.77 -5.26 3.89
CA GLY A 257 -4.68 -5.50 5.01
C GLY A 257 -4.66 -4.33 6.00
N GLU A 258 -5.80 -3.73 6.24
CA GLU A 258 -6.01 -2.46 6.96
C GLU A 258 -5.42 -2.34 8.38
N GLN A 259 -4.96 -3.43 8.99
CA GLN A 259 -4.72 -3.47 10.43
C GLN A 259 -3.29 -3.12 10.88
N TYR A 260 -2.28 -3.13 10.02
CA TYR A 260 -0.90 -3.11 10.52
C TYR A 260 0.13 -2.29 9.73
N VAL A 261 -0.27 -1.57 8.69
CA VAL A 261 0.68 -0.79 7.88
C VAL A 261 0.81 0.62 8.43
N SER A 262 1.95 0.89 9.04
CA SER A 262 2.32 2.20 9.54
C SER A 262 3.68 2.62 8.97
N ILE A 263 4.02 3.89 9.09
CA ILE A 263 5.33 4.42 8.66
C ILE A 263 6.50 3.72 9.34
N SER A 264 6.28 3.14 10.52
CA SER A 264 7.28 2.35 11.26
C SER A 264 7.81 1.14 10.50
N SER A 265 7.03 0.59 9.55
CA SER A 265 7.43 -0.55 8.73
C SER A 265 8.35 -0.20 7.56
N VAL A 266 8.50 1.08 7.20
CA VAL A 266 9.26 1.48 6.00
C VAL A 266 10.74 1.10 6.12
N LYS A 267 11.40 1.43 7.22
CA LYS A 267 12.82 1.06 7.44
C LYS A 267 13.05 -0.45 7.47
N PRO A 268 12.31 -1.23 8.27
CA PRO A 268 12.40 -2.69 8.24
C PRO A 268 12.22 -3.28 6.84
N VAL A 269 11.31 -2.74 6.06
CA VAL A 269 11.06 -3.19 4.68
C VAL A 269 12.21 -2.85 3.75
N LEU A 270 12.74 -1.63 3.80
CA LEU A 270 13.92 -1.24 3.02
C LEU A 270 15.12 -2.14 3.36
N HIS A 271 15.33 -2.43 4.63
CA HIS A 271 16.37 -3.35 5.07
C HIS A 271 16.14 -4.78 4.58
N LEU A 272 14.89 -5.27 4.61
CA LEU A 272 14.54 -6.58 4.06
C LEU A 272 14.76 -6.63 2.54
N PHE A 273 14.45 -5.56 1.83
CA PHE A 273 14.71 -5.48 0.39
C PHE A 273 16.20 -5.54 0.09
N GLU A 274 17.00 -4.81 0.83
CA GLU A 274 18.45 -4.78 0.67
C GLU A 274 19.12 -6.13 0.98
N THR A 275 18.74 -6.76 2.10
CA THR A 275 19.44 -7.94 2.61
C THR A 275 18.91 -9.26 2.04
N SER A 276 17.68 -9.29 1.48
CA SER A 276 17.03 -10.53 1.05
C SER A 276 16.36 -10.41 -0.33
N VAL A 277 15.32 -9.60 -0.45
CA VAL A 277 14.41 -9.62 -1.61
C VAL A 277 15.11 -9.16 -2.90
N LEU A 278 15.85 -8.05 -2.82
CA LEU A 278 16.60 -7.45 -3.92
C LEU A 278 18.12 -7.68 -3.80
N ALA A 279 18.55 -8.49 -2.82
CA ALA A 279 19.94 -8.89 -2.72
C ALA A 279 20.38 -9.58 -4.01
N VAL A 280 21.53 -9.15 -4.54
CA VAL A 280 22.14 -9.76 -5.72
C VAL A 280 22.69 -11.13 -5.34
N LYS A 281 22.37 -12.14 -6.13
CA LYS A 281 22.83 -13.52 -5.96
C LYS A 281 23.86 -13.89 -7.02
N ASP A 282 24.67 -14.90 -6.76
CA ASP A 282 25.71 -15.34 -7.69
C ASP A 282 25.14 -15.88 -9.01
N ASP A 283 23.96 -16.50 -8.96
CA ASP A 283 23.22 -17.07 -10.09
C ASP A 283 22.36 -16.04 -10.86
N ASP A 284 22.28 -14.80 -10.40
CA ASP A 284 21.55 -13.75 -11.09
C ASP A 284 22.21 -13.42 -12.44
N THR A 285 21.41 -13.29 -13.49
CA THR A 285 21.87 -12.74 -14.77
C THR A 285 22.27 -11.27 -14.62
N GLU A 286 23.07 -10.74 -15.53
CA GLU A 286 23.43 -9.31 -15.53
C GLU A 286 22.19 -8.41 -15.55
N PHE A 287 21.19 -8.78 -16.32
CA PHE A 287 19.91 -8.06 -16.37
C PHE A 287 19.17 -8.10 -15.03
N THR A 288 19.11 -9.26 -14.37
CA THR A 288 18.49 -9.40 -13.04
C THR A 288 19.20 -8.56 -11.99
N ARG A 289 20.54 -8.57 -12.00
CA ARG A 289 21.39 -7.74 -11.11
C ARG A 289 21.09 -6.26 -11.30
N SER A 290 21.06 -5.81 -12.54
CA SER A 290 20.75 -4.41 -12.89
C SER A 290 19.36 -4.02 -12.43
N LEU A 291 18.35 -4.87 -12.67
CA LEU A 291 16.96 -4.63 -12.27
C LEU A 291 16.82 -4.49 -10.74
N LYS A 292 17.40 -5.42 -9.98
CA LYS A 292 17.40 -5.38 -8.51
C LYS A 292 18.12 -4.14 -7.98
N SER A 293 19.33 -3.86 -8.49
CA SER A 293 20.13 -2.71 -8.05
C SER A 293 19.46 -1.37 -8.36
N ASN A 294 18.83 -1.24 -9.52
CA ASN A 294 18.13 -0.02 -9.90
C ASN A 294 16.88 0.24 -9.04
N ILE A 295 16.09 -0.81 -8.72
CA ILE A 295 14.95 -0.68 -7.82
C ILE A 295 15.42 -0.25 -6.44
N LEU A 296 16.41 -0.94 -5.86
CA LEU A 296 16.91 -0.66 -4.53
C LEU A 296 17.55 0.73 -4.44
N GLY A 297 18.42 1.08 -5.39
CA GLY A 297 19.09 2.38 -5.45
C GLY A 297 18.10 3.54 -5.55
N TYR A 298 17.03 3.41 -6.34
CA TYR A 298 15.98 4.42 -6.40
C TYR A 298 15.29 4.60 -5.05
N LEU A 299 14.94 3.51 -4.37
CA LEU A 299 14.29 3.59 -3.06
C LEU A 299 15.21 4.23 -2.02
N GLN A 300 16.47 3.81 -1.96
CA GLN A 300 17.46 4.38 -1.03
C GLN A 300 17.66 5.88 -1.27
N GLU A 301 17.81 6.32 -2.53
CA GLU A 301 17.89 7.74 -2.86
C GLU A 301 16.69 8.54 -2.38
N LYS A 302 15.47 8.03 -2.60
CA LYS A 302 14.23 8.76 -2.26
C LYS A 302 13.92 8.84 -0.77
N TYR A 303 14.50 7.95 0.01
CA TYR A 303 14.38 7.97 1.49
C TYR A 303 15.64 8.52 2.18
N SER A 304 16.62 9.08 1.44
CA SER A 304 17.89 9.58 2.02
C SER A 304 17.78 10.95 2.72
N ASP A 305 16.67 11.66 2.56
CA ASP A 305 16.49 12.96 3.21
C ASP A 305 16.59 12.85 4.73
N PRO A 306 17.43 13.67 5.41
CA PRO A 306 17.66 13.55 6.84
C PRO A 306 16.39 13.67 7.71
N LYS A 307 15.46 14.56 7.35
CA LYS A 307 14.20 14.74 8.11
C LYS A 307 13.30 13.49 7.98
N THR A 308 13.24 12.93 6.78
CA THR A 308 12.51 11.70 6.52
C THR A 308 13.12 10.53 7.28
N GLN A 309 14.45 10.40 7.26
CA GLN A 309 15.16 9.35 8.00
C GLN A 309 14.90 9.44 9.50
N ASP A 310 14.98 10.62 10.07
CA ASP A 310 14.74 10.88 11.48
C ASP A 310 13.31 10.52 11.90
N LEU A 311 12.30 10.91 11.10
CA LEU A 311 10.90 10.51 11.31
C LEU A 311 10.73 8.98 11.28
N LEU A 312 11.35 8.30 10.30
CA LEU A 312 11.29 6.85 10.16
C LEU A 312 12.01 6.14 11.30
N ASP A 313 13.13 6.68 11.79
CA ASP A 313 13.89 6.12 12.92
C ASP A 313 13.07 6.15 14.21
N ILE A 314 12.45 7.29 14.50
CA ILE A 314 11.57 7.44 15.66
C ILE A 314 10.37 6.51 15.54
N ALA A 315 9.66 6.54 14.41
CA ALA A 315 8.49 5.70 14.20
C ALA A 315 8.81 4.19 14.31
N THR A 316 9.94 3.76 13.74
CA THR A 316 10.39 2.36 13.82
C THR A 316 10.75 1.96 15.24
N THR A 317 11.43 2.85 15.98
CA THR A 317 11.85 2.59 17.38
C THR A 317 10.66 2.46 18.32
N LEU A 318 9.64 3.29 18.15
CA LEU A 318 8.43 3.28 18.97
C LEU A 318 7.54 2.08 18.69
N ASP A 319 7.66 1.45 17.54
CA ASP A 319 6.88 0.27 17.18
C ASP A 319 7.45 -0.97 17.90
N PRO A 320 6.68 -1.62 18.79
CA PRO A 320 7.16 -2.78 19.57
C PRO A 320 7.53 -3.99 18.69
N ARG A 321 7.07 -4.05 17.45
CA ARG A 321 7.41 -5.10 16.49
C ARG A 321 8.84 -4.98 15.99
N PHE A 322 9.34 -3.75 15.80
CA PHE A 322 10.61 -3.47 15.15
C PHE A 322 11.67 -2.94 16.11
N LYS A 323 11.29 -2.03 17.01
CA LYS A 323 12.21 -1.41 17.97
C LYS A 323 13.40 -0.76 17.22
N MET A 324 14.63 -1.06 17.68
CA MET A 324 15.87 -0.56 17.07
C MET A 324 16.57 -1.59 16.16
N ASN A 325 15.89 -2.67 15.75
CA ASN A 325 16.53 -3.77 15.04
C ASN A 325 17.01 -3.39 13.62
N SER A 326 16.29 -2.46 12.96
CA SER A 326 16.60 -1.99 11.61
C SER A 326 17.26 -0.60 11.59
N ILE A 327 17.81 -0.15 12.72
CA ILE A 327 18.48 1.14 12.86
C ILE A 327 19.98 0.89 13.01
N GLY A 328 20.80 1.66 12.26
CA GLY A 328 22.26 1.57 12.33
C GLY A 328 22.79 1.86 13.74
N GLU A 329 23.81 1.15 14.16
CA GLU A 329 24.39 1.27 15.51
C GLU A 329 24.85 2.70 15.81
N GLU A 330 25.34 3.42 14.80
CA GLU A 330 25.81 4.81 14.89
C GLU A 330 24.66 5.81 15.15
N VAL A 331 23.42 5.48 14.75
CA VAL A 331 22.25 6.37 14.88
C VAL A 331 21.49 6.11 16.18
N LYS A 332 21.58 4.90 16.74
CA LYS A 332 20.83 4.50 17.95
C LYS A 332 20.99 5.45 19.14
N PRO A 333 22.20 5.97 19.48
CA PRO A 333 22.35 6.93 20.59
C PRO A 333 21.56 8.22 20.36
N THR A 334 21.59 8.75 19.14
CA THR A 334 20.88 10.00 18.78
C THR A 334 19.37 9.83 18.87
N VAL A 335 18.84 8.71 18.35
CA VAL A 335 17.41 8.39 18.45
C VAL A 335 16.96 8.24 19.90
N ARG A 336 17.77 7.57 20.73
CA ARG A 336 17.47 7.43 22.17
C ARG A 336 17.44 8.79 22.87
N ALA A 337 18.45 9.62 22.65
CA ALA A 337 18.53 10.95 23.26
C ALA A 337 17.28 11.77 22.93
N ARG A 338 16.89 11.80 21.65
CA ARG A 338 15.70 12.53 21.20
C ARG A 338 14.41 12.00 21.83
N LEU A 339 14.22 10.68 21.87
CA LEU A 339 13.05 10.08 22.53
C LEU A 339 13.00 10.41 24.02
N MET A 340 14.14 10.43 24.70
CA MET A 340 14.22 10.82 26.12
C MET A 340 13.85 12.30 26.32
N ASP A 341 14.31 13.18 25.43
CA ASP A 341 13.99 14.61 25.49
C ASP A 341 12.49 14.86 25.29
N GLU A 342 11.87 14.21 24.30
CA GLU A 342 10.42 14.26 24.06
C GLU A 342 9.62 13.72 25.26
N MET A 343 10.02 12.58 25.82
CA MET A 343 9.37 12.00 27.01
C MET A 343 9.51 12.92 28.23
N THR A 344 10.64 13.60 28.38
CA THR A 344 10.85 14.52 29.51
C THR A 344 10.00 15.78 29.36
N GLY A 345 9.80 16.26 28.12
CA GLY A 345 8.91 17.41 27.83
C GLY A 345 7.42 17.10 28.05
N LEU A 346 7.04 15.81 27.97
CA LEU A 346 5.65 15.35 28.19
C LEU A 346 5.33 15.03 29.66
N THR A 347 6.33 14.96 30.58
CA THR A 347 6.05 14.78 32.00
C THR A 347 5.46 16.07 32.58
N PRO A 348 4.21 16.06 33.10
CA PRO A 348 3.66 17.21 33.80
C PRO A 348 4.53 17.56 35.00
N ALA A 349 4.77 18.83 35.26
CA ALA A 349 5.44 19.33 36.44
C ALA A 349 4.54 19.15 37.68
N GLU A 350 4.24 17.88 38.03
CA GLU A 350 3.52 17.50 39.24
C GLU A 350 4.17 16.27 39.86
N GLN A 351 5.20 16.48 40.66
CA GLN A 351 5.50 15.61 41.79
C GLN A 351 6.24 16.39 42.89
N SER A 352 5.46 17.16 43.63
CA SER A 352 5.80 17.50 45.00
C SER A 352 4.59 17.19 45.90
N ALA A 353 4.50 15.92 46.36
CA ALA A 353 3.71 15.55 47.53
C ALA A 353 4.35 14.31 48.19
N PRO A 354 4.35 14.24 49.54
CA PRO A 354 5.28 13.40 50.26
C PRO A 354 4.82 11.96 50.40
N SER A 355 5.83 11.11 50.56
CA SER A 355 5.79 9.70 50.87
C SER A 355 4.77 9.29 51.94
N SER A 356 3.94 8.30 51.64
CA SER A 356 3.35 7.40 52.63
C SER A 356 3.45 5.94 52.16
N GLY A 357 4.01 5.17 53.01
CA GLY A 357 4.30 3.79 53.20
C GLY A 357 3.87 2.65 52.26
N PRO A 358 4.48 1.48 52.38
CA PRO A 358 4.39 0.40 51.42
C PRO A 358 3.09 -0.41 51.61
N VAL A 359 2.28 -0.48 50.54
CA VAL A 359 1.17 -1.44 50.44
C VAL A 359 1.69 -2.71 49.76
N LYS A 360 1.70 -3.79 50.50
CA LYS A 360 1.95 -5.14 49.97
C LYS A 360 0.77 -5.57 49.09
N HIS A 361 1.00 -5.80 47.83
CA HIS A 361 0.05 -6.53 46.98
C HIS A 361 0.58 -7.94 46.65
N ASN A 362 -0.22 -8.91 47.08
CA ASN A 362 -0.06 -10.33 46.76
C ASN A 362 -0.20 -10.56 45.24
N CYS A 363 0.80 -11.25 44.71
CA CYS A 363 0.77 -11.78 43.35
C CYS A 363 -0.09 -13.04 43.32
N ALA A 364 -1.25 -12.99 42.67
CA ALA A 364 -1.99 -14.18 42.27
C ALA A 364 -1.58 -14.52 40.85
N GLN A 365 -1.06 -15.72 40.70
CA GLN A 365 -0.77 -16.35 39.41
C GLN A 365 -2.06 -16.61 38.66
N ASN A 366 -2.15 -16.23 37.37
CA ASN A 366 -3.02 -16.90 36.41
C ASN A 366 -2.42 -16.89 35.01
N GLU A 367 -2.18 -18.08 34.60
CA GLU A 367 -2.31 -18.77 33.30
C GLU A 367 -1.87 -18.10 32.00
N LYS A 368 -0.98 -18.86 31.38
CA LYS A 368 -0.43 -18.81 30.04
C LYS A 368 -1.52 -18.71 28.96
N SER A 369 -1.43 -17.68 28.13
CA SER A 369 -1.93 -17.73 26.77
C SER A 369 -0.74 -17.71 25.81
N GLU A 370 -0.67 -18.72 24.97
CA GLU A 370 0.37 -18.94 23.97
C GLU A 370 0.38 -17.82 22.94
N LEU A 371 1.43 -17.03 22.95
CA LEU A 371 1.78 -16.17 21.85
C LEU A 371 2.39 -17.04 20.73
N HIS A 372 1.63 -17.24 19.66
CA HIS A 372 2.17 -17.77 18.43
C HIS A 372 3.30 -16.88 17.92
N ARG A 373 4.52 -17.37 18.07
CA ARG A 373 5.69 -16.87 17.35
C ARG A 373 5.47 -17.15 15.86
N VAL A 374 5.19 -16.11 15.10
CA VAL A 374 5.31 -16.15 13.66
C VAL A 374 6.81 -16.21 13.35
N ASN A 375 7.25 -17.37 12.94
CA ASN A 375 8.63 -17.62 12.51
C ASN A 375 8.84 -16.90 11.15
N CYS A 376 9.74 -15.92 11.10
CA CYS A 376 10.19 -15.23 9.89
C CYS A 376 11.01 -16.11 8.92
N SER A 377 10.88 -17.43 8.96
CA SER A 377 11.62 -18.35 8.09
C SER A 377 10.80 -18.92 6.93
N SER A 378 9.66 -18.32 6.58
CA SER A 378 8.82 -18.76 5.48
C SER A 378 8.26 -17.59 4.66
N PHE A 379 9.17 -16.71 4.20
CA PHE A 379 8.85 -15.79 3.12
C PHE A 379 10.03 -15.73 2.14
#